data_d4ff755a2cf3b96e468bf952b3789708
#
_entry.id   d4ff755a2cf3b96e468bf952b3789708
#
_cell.length_a   1.000
_cell.length_b   1.000
_cell.length_c   1.000
_cell.angle_alpha   90.00
_cell.angle_beta   90.00
_cell.angle_gamma   90.00
#
_symmetry.space_group_name_H-M   'P 1'
#
loop_
_entity.id
_entity.type
_entity.pdbx_description
1 polymer ?
#
loop_
_entity_poly.entity_id
_entity_poly.type
_entity_poly.pdbx_seq_one_letter_code
_entity_poly.pdbx_strand_id
1 'polypeptide(L)'
;MTDIGIVGAGAAAAAATYVLDETVPDASITVLEKSGGVCGRAATRRRGEVTYDYGANYVKSDDERVVDLLTETLPTEGLVDVTDPVYTFDADGTVSEGRDADDHKWTYRAGLTQIAKRLFDSTDATVHRRTRVESVAREDGSGGADGDSDGQWHLTDADGETWGPFDSLLLNPPAPQTADLLATADWDAAVRADLEAAAREVEYRTIWTAVLHYPFELDRPYYALVNTDKDHEVGWIAREECKPGHVPDGESLLVVQAGPEWSVEHYDDPPEKNVAELAALTAGVLGDERLTDPDWTDHQGWRYALPENGVRAGAVDAAADHDCHVLGDWVAGEARLHAALRNGLDTGEEIALSLS
;
A
#
# COMPACT_ATOMS: atom_id res chain seq x y z
N MET A 1 13.04 -27.72 -4.20
CA MET A 1 12.85 -26.61 -3.24
C MET A 1 13.06 -25.35 -4.05
N THR A 2 12.09 -24.50 -4.15
CA THR A 2 12.15 -23.27 -4.92
C THR A 2 12.36 -22.11 -3.94
N ASP A 3 13.42 -21.35 -4.12
CA ASP A 3 13.77 -20.22 -3.27
C ASP A 3 13.24 -18.92 -3.90
N ILE A 4 12.36 -18.20 -3.21
CA ILE A 4 11.68 -17.01 -3.70
C ILE A 4 12.09 -15.80 -2.85
N GLY A 5 12.63 -14.77 -3.52
CA GLY A 5 12.97 -13.50 -2.90
C GLY A 5 11.92 -12.43 -3.18
N ILE A 6 11.46 -11.71 -2.15
CA ILE A 6 10.46 -10.65 -2.30
C ILE A 6 11.00 -9.35 -1.70
N VAL A 7 11.02 -8.28 -2.48
CA VAL A 7 11.40 -6.93 -2.04
C VAL A 7 10.16 -6.12 -1.72
N GLY A 8 9.98 -5.76 -0.44
CA GLY A 8 8.84 -5.02 0.08
C GLY A 8 7.71 -5.91 0.58
N ALA A 9 7.22 -5.64 1.80
CA ALA A 9 6.12 -6.36 2.45
C ALA A 9 4.79 -5.58 2.35
N GLY A 10 4.43 -5.12 1.15
CA GLY A 10 3.15 -4.48 0.86
C GLY A 10 1.99 -5.47 0.78
N ALA A 11 0.78 -4.98 0.56
CA ALA A 11 -0.42 -5.83 0.49
C ALA A 11 -0.36 -6.85 -0.66
N ALA A 12 0.17 -6.47 -1.84
CA ALA A 12 0.32 -7.38 -2.96
C ALA A 12 1.35 -8.48 -2.67
N ALA A 13 2.51 -8.11 -2.07
CA ALA A 13 3.50 -9.11 -1.66
C ALA A 13 2.93 -10.11 -0.64
N ALA A 14 2.13 -9.63 0.33
CA ALA A 14 1.51 -10.50 1.32
C ALA A 14 0.52 -11.48 0.67
N ALA A 15 -0.29 -11.02 -0.29
CA ALA A 15 -1.22 -11.87 -1.03
C ALA A 15 -0.49 -12.90 -1.92
N ALA A 16 0.56 -12.47 -2.64
CA ALA A 16 1.38 -13.39 -3.45
C ALA A 16 2.08 -14.44 -2.58
N THR A 17 2.65 -14.03 -1.44
CA THR A 17 3.28 -14.94 -0.47
C THR A 17 2.30 -16.02 0.00
N TYR A 18 1.07 -15.60 0.35
CA TYR A 18 0.02 -16.52 0.78
C TYR A 18 -0.30 -17.58 -0.30
N VAL A 19 -0.50 -17.15 -1.54
CA VAL A 19 -0.79 -18.10 -2.64
C VAL A 19 0.38 -19.04 -2.90
N LEU A 20 1.61 -18.51 -2.93
CA LEU A 20 2.80 -19.32 -3.20
C LEU A 20 3.06 -20.36 -2.11
N ASP A 21 2.90 -20.01 -0.84
CA ASP A 21 3.06 -20.92 0.29
C ASP A 21 2.02 -22.06 0.25
N GLU A 22 0.76 -21.73 -0.10
CA GLU A 22 -0.33 -22.72 -0.19
C GLU A 22 -0.23 -23.63 -1.42
N THR A 23 0.38 -23.17 -2.53
CA THR A 23 0.28 -23.83 -3.82
C THR A 23 1.59 -24.42 -4.35
N VAL A 24 2.75 -23.92 -3.89
CA VAL A 24 4.08 -24.41 -4.31
C VAL A 24 4.69 -25.24 -3.19
N PRO A 25 4.62 -26.58 -3.29
CA PRO A 25 5.21 -27.45 -2.28
C PRO A 25 6.71 -27.19 -2.12
N ASP A 26 7.18 -27.11 -0.89
CA ASP A 26 8.58 -26.89 -0.55
C ASP A 26 9.16 -25.55 -1.03
N ALA A 27 8.33 -24.49 -1.24
CA ALA A 27 8.82 -23.15 -1.47
C ALA A 27 9.45 -22.56 -0.20
N SER A 28 10.60 -21.91 -0.37
CA SER A 28 11.24 -21.12 0.69
C SER A 28 11.12 -19.65 0.34
N ILE A 29 10.33 -18.91 1.10
CA ILE A 29 9.99 -17.51 0.77
C ILE A 29 10.67 -16.56 1.75
N THR A 30 11.51 -15.67 1.23
CA THR A 30 12.19 -14.63 2.01
C THR A 30 11.70 -13.25 1.58
N VAL A 31 11.16 -12.48 2.51
CA VAL A 31 10.64 -11.11 2.27
C VAL A 31 11.53 -10.09 2.96
N LEU A 32 12.05 -9.11 2.22
CA LEU A 32 12.90 -8.04 2.72
C LEU A 32 12.13 -6.71 2.72
N GLU A 33 11.86 -6.16 3.90
CA GLU A 33 11.08 -4.93 4.08
C GLU A 33 11.90 -3.83 4.75
N LYS A 34 12.00 -2.66 4.11
CA LYS A 34 12.75 -1.51 4.64
C LYS A 34 12.18 -0.90 5.92
N SER A 35 10.86 -1.03 6.10
CA SER A 35 10.14 -0.44 7.23
C SER A 35 10.14 -1.35 8.47
N GLY A 36 9.74 -0.81 9.60
CA GLY A 36 9.49 -1.59 10.82
C GLY A 36 8.14 -2.33 10.83
N GLY A 37 7.27 -2.09 9.83
CA GLY A 37 5.94 -2.68 9.70
C GLY A 37 5.71 -3.22 8.29
N VAL A 38 4.58 -3.89 8.09
CA VAL A 38 4.11 -4.43 6.82
C VAL A 38 2.90 -3.66 6.30
N CYS A 39 2.39 -4.02 5.12
CA CYS A 39 1.23 -3.44 4.43
C CYS A 39 1.49 -2.10 3.70
N GLY A 40 2.71 -1.57 3.74
CA GLY A 40 3.12 -0.40 2.95
C GLY A 40 2.20 0.82 3.13
N ARG A 41 1.53 1.26 2.05
CA ARG A 41 0.60 2.41 2.05
C ARG A 41 -0.73 2.16 2.77
N ALA A 42 -1.02 0.95 3.16
CA ALA A 42 -2.16 0.59 4.01
C ALA A 42 -1.72 0.30 5.46
N ALA A 43 -0.61 0.89 5.89
CA ALA A 43 -0.10 0.73 7.25
C ALA A 43 -0.92 1.52 8.28
N THR A 44 -0.98 0.99 9.47
CA THR A 44 -1.66 1.55 10.63
C THR A 44 -0.65 2.03 11.65
N ARG A 45 -0.91 3.16 12.30
CA ARG A 45 -0.16 3.63 13.47
C ARG A 45 -1.00 3.54 14.76
N ARG A 46 -0.30 3.62 15.89
CA ARG A 46 -0.92 3.65 17.21
C ARG A 46 -0.25 4.70 18.09
N ARG A 47 -1.08 5.42 18.86
CA ARG A 47 -0.61 6.35 19.89
C ARG A 47 -1.49 6.22 21.14
N GLY A 48 -0.93 5.66 22.21
CA GLY A 48 -1.73 5.30 23.38
C GLY A 48 -2.80 4.25 23.02
N GLU A 49 -4.06 4.56 23.29
CA GLU A 49 -5.21 3.72 22.96
C GLU A 49 -5.77 3.97 21.56
N VAL A 50 -5.30 5.02 20.88
CA VAL A 50 -5.76 5.39 19.52
C VAL A 50 -5.04 4.59 18.46
N THR A 51 -5.81 3.99 17.56
CA THR A 51 -5.36 3.33 16.33
C THR A 51 -5.83 4.15 15.13
N TYR A 52 -5.03 4.28 14.07
CA TYR A 52 -5.44 5.02 12.88
C TYR A 52 -4.76 4.53 11.61
N ASP A 53 -5.54 4.52 10.52
CA ASP A 53 -5.10 4.18 9.18
C ASP A 53 -4.79 5.49 8.43
N TYR A 54 -3.51 5.83 8.29
CA TYR A 54 -3.05 7.14 7.82
C TYR A 54 -2.70 7.19 6.31
N GLY A 55 -2.92 6.08 5.60
CA GLY A 55 -2.77 5.97 4.15
C GLY A 55 -4.09 5.56 3.50
N ALA A 56 -4.23 4.27 3.10
CA ALA A 56 -5.52 3.71 2.77
C ALA A 56 -6.44 3.72 4.00
N ASN A 57 -7.73 3.96 3.80
CA ASN A 57 -8.67 4.11 4.90
C ASN A 57 -9.53 2.85 5.14
N TYR A 58 -9.77 2.07 4.11
CA TYR A 58 -10.54 0.81 4.15
C TYR A 58 -10.28 -0.01 2.89
N VAL A 59 -10.77 -1.24 2.87
CA VAL A 59 -10.87 -2.07 1.67
C VAL A 59 -12.33 -2.10 1.21
N LYS A 60 -12.52 -1.83 -0.07
CA LYS A 60 -13.77 -2.03 -0.80
C LYS A 60 -13.43 -2.81 -2.05
N SER A 61 -14.14 -3.87 -2.36
CA SER A 61 -13.88 -4.69 -3.55
C SER A 61 -15.15 -5.31 -4.10
N ASP A 62 -15.20 -5.40 -5.43
CA ASP A 62 -16.19 -6.19 -6.17
C ASP A 62 -15.58 -7.52 -6.67
N ASP A 63 -14.29 -7.76 -6.46
CA ASP A 63 -13.63 -9.04 -6.76
C ASP A 63 -13.93 -10.02 -5.62
N GLU A 64 -14.65 -11.12 -5.95
CA GLU A 64 -15.07 -12.14 -4.98
C GLU A 64 -13.88 -12.75 -4.23
N ARG A 65 -12.73 -12.97 -4.87
CA ARG A 65 -11.55 -13.54 -4.23
C ARG A 65 -10.98 -12.64 -3.14
N VAL A 66 -10.99 -11.32 -3.35
CA VAL A 66 -10.57 -10.35 -2.34
C VAL A 66 -11.59 -10.27 -1.20
N VAL A 67 -12.88 -10.36 -1.51
CA VAL A 67 -13.94 -10.42 -0.50
C VAL A 67 -13.78 -11.68 0.35
N ASP A 68 -13.68 -12.85 -0.27
CA ASP A 68 -13.53 -14.14 0.40
C ASP A 68 -12.23 -14.19 1.23
N LEU A 69 -11.15 -13.59 0.71
CA LEU A 69 -9.89 -13.47 1.45
C LEU A 69 -10.10 -12.78 2.80
N LEU A 70 -10.87 -11.69 2.83
CA LEU A 70 -11.10 -10.88 4.03
C LEU A 70 -12.15 -11.48 4.95
N THR A 71 -13.20 -12.10 4.40
CA THR A 71 -14.40 -12.49 5.15
C THR A 71 -14.47 -13.98 5.48
N GLU A 72 -13.73 -14.83 4.75
CA GLU A 72 -13.77 -16.28 4.91
C GLU A 72 -12.39 -16.91 5.16
N THR A 73 -11.34 -16.45 4.46
CA THR A 73 -10.00 -17.05 4.51
C THR A 73 -9.20 -16.55 5.71
N LEU A 74 -9.09 -15.23 5.86
CA LEU A 74 -8.38 -14.64 6.98
C LEU A 74 -9.23 -14.71 8.26
N PRO A 75 -8.59 -14.80 9.45
CA PRO A 75 -9.33 -14.70 10.69
C PRO A 75 -10.18 -13.44 10.74
N THR A 76 -11.48 -13.56 10.93
CA THR A 76 -12.43 -12.44 10.95
C THR A 76 -12.51 -11.74 12.31
N GLU A 77 -11.77 -12.19 13.31
CA GLU A 77 -11.76 -11.54 14.62
C GLU A 77 -11.29 -10.09 14.49
N GLY A 78 -12.15 -9.17 14.90
CA GLY A 78 -11.90 -7.73 14.77
C GLY A 78 -12.05 -7.16 13.36
N LEU A 79 -12.52 -7.94 12.39
CA LEU A 79 -12.95 -7.38 11.10
C LEU A 79 -14.15 -6.46 11.34
N VAL A 80 -14.14 -5.31 10.73
CA VAL A 80 -15.14 -4.24 10.88
C VAL A 80 -15.59 -3.80 9.50
N ASP A 81 -16.89 -3.64 9.36
CA ASP A 81 -17.51 -2.94 8.23
C ASP A 81 -17.92 -1.53 8.67
N VAL A 82 -17.36 -0.51 8.05
CA VAL A 82 -17.69 0.88 8.33
C VAL A 82 -18.96 1.23 7.57
N THR A 83 -20.08 1.25 8.28
CA THR A 83 -21.42 1.41 7.69
C THR A 83 -21.81 2.87 7.47
N ASP A 84 -21.19 3.82 8.20
CA ASP A 84 -21.49 5.24 8.02
C ASP A 84 -21.16 5.70 6.59
N PRO A 85 -21.97 6.61 6.02
CA PRO A 85 -21.82 7.04 4.64
C PRO A 85 -20.59 7.93 4.41
N VAL A 86 -20.16 8.00 3.16
CA VAL A 86 -19.21 8.99 2.68
C VAL A 86 -19.97 10.12 2.01
N TYR A 87 -19.84 11.34 2.53
CA TYR A 87 -20.42 12.54 1.94
C TYR A 87 -19.41 13.25 1.02
N THR A 88 -19.87 14.26 0.32
CA THR A 88 -19.06 15.08 -0.58
C THR A 88 -19.00 16.53 -0.09
N PHE A 89 -17.98 17.27 -0.51
CA PHE A 89 -17.93 18.71 -0.38
C PHE A 89 -17.32 19.34 -1.65
N ASP A 90 -17.74 20.57 -1.93
CA ASP A 90 -17.28 21.32 -3.11
C ASP A 90 -16.11 22.27 -2.79
N ALA A 91 -15.67 23.06 -3.79
CA ALA A 91 -14.59 24.03 -3.65
C ALA A 91 -14.84 25.11 -2.59
N ASP A 92 -16.11 25.43 -2.30
CA ASP A 92 -16.49 26.39 -1.27
C ASP A 92 -16.63 25.75 0.12
N GLY A 93 -16.37 24.44 0.25
CA GLY A 93 -16.51 23.67 1.48
C GLY A 93 -17.96 23.30 1.81
N THR A 94 -18.90 23.43 0.88
CA THR A 94 -20.31 23.06 1.10
C THR A 94 -20.47 21.54 1.11
N VAL A 95 -20.88 20.99 2.25
CA VAL A 95 -21.08 19.55 2.44
C VAL A 95 -22.44 19.12 1.91
N SER A 96 -22.47 18.03 1.16
CA SER A 96 -23.66 17.39 0.61
C SER A 96 -23.64 15.89 0.85
N GLU A 97 -24.82 15.27 0.90
CA GLU A 97 -24.93 13.81 0.95
C GLU A 97 -24.25 13.19 -0.26
N GLY A 98 -23.47 12.15 -0.01
CA GLY A 98 -22.82 11.36 -1.05
C GLY A 98 -23.82 10.46 -1.78
N ARG A 99 -23.31 9.69 -2.74
CA ARG A 99 -24.11 8.63 -3.35
C ARG A 99 -24.44 7.59 -2.29
N ASP A 100 -25.71 7.22 -2.22
CA ASP A 100 -26.14 6.08 -1.42
C ASP A 100 -25.51 4.82 -2.03
N ALA A 101 -24.59 4.25 -1.31
CA ALA A 101 -23.88 3.07 -1.75
C ALA A 101 -23.85 2.09 -0.57
N ASP A 102 -24.55 0.96 -0.75
CA ASP A 102 -24.51 -0.19 0.16
C ASP A 102 -23.17 -0.94 0.09
N ASP A 103 -22.10 -0.20 -0.21
CA ASP A 103 -20.78 -0.77 -0.37
C ASP A 103 -20.13 -1.06 0.99
N HIS A 104 -19.64 -2.26 1.17
CA HIS A 104 -18.82 -2.63 2.32
C HIS A 104 -17.50 -1.84 2.32
N LYS A 105 -17.11 -1.38 3.52
CA LYS A 105 -15.84 -0.69 3.78
C LYS A 105 -15.13 -1.40 4.92
N TRP A 106 -14.38 -2.47 4.58
CA TRP A 106 -13.72 -3.29 5.59
C TRP A 106 -12.42 -2.67 6.13
N THR A 107 -12.27 -2.79 7.42
CA THR A 107 -11.03 -2.58 8.15
C THR A 107 -10.95 -3.57 9.31
N TYR A 108 -9.94 -3.48 10.14
CA TYR A 108 -9.86 -4.23 11.39
C TYR A 108 -9.81 -3.28 12.58
N ARG A 109 -10.34 -3.70 13.74
CA ARG A 109 -10.20 -2.93 15.01
C ARG A 109 -8.74 -2.57 15.31
N ALA A 110 -7.80 -3.38 14.86
CA ALA A 110 -6.37 -3.15 14.99
C ALA A 110 -5.74 -2.52 13.75
N GLY A 111 -6.56 -1.99 12.81
CA GLY A 111 -6.21 -1.28 11.60
C GLY A 111 -5.89 -2.17 10.41
N LEU A 112 -5.78 -1.56 9.23
CA LEU A 112 -5.59 -2.21 7.93
C LEU A 112 -4.31 -3.04 7.83
N THR A 113 -3.27 -2.71 8.59
CA THR A 113 -2.04 -3.53 8.65
C THR A 113 -2.32 -5.00 8.98
N GLN A 114 -3.46 -5.30 9.61
CA GLN A 114 -3.84 -6.68 9.95
C GLN A 114 -3.99 -7.56 8.72
N ILE A 115 -4.34 -7.02 7.57
CA ILE A 115 -4.46 -7.77 6.31
C ILE A 115 -3.12 -8.44 5.97
N ALA A 116 -2.07 -7.64 5.79
CA ALA A 116 -0.76 -8.19 5.45
C ALA A 116 -0.16 -9.03 6.59
N LYS A 117 -0.37 -8.63 7.86
CA LYS A 117 0.09 -9.44 9.00
C LYS A 117 -0.50 -10.83 9.00
N ARG A 118 -1.81 -10.94 8.83
CA ARG A 118 -2.51 -12.23 8.87
C ARG A 118 -2.14 -13.10 7.69
N LEU A 119 -1.93 -12.49 6.51
CA LEU A 119 -1.43 -13.21 5.34
C LEU A 119 -0.04 -13.79 5.62
N PHE A 120 0.91 -12.99 6.08
CA PHE A 120 2.25 -13.50 6.41
C PHE A 120 2.24 -14.47 7.61
N ASP A 121 1.44 -14.21 8.62
CA ASP A 121 1.35 -15.07 9.82
C ASP A 121 0.71 -16.44 9.51
N SER A 122 0.00 -16.59 8.37
CA SER A 122 -0.55 -17.86 7.90
C SER A 122 0.41 -18.66 7.01
N THR A 123 1.60 -18.16 6.75
CA THR A 123 2.63 -18.79 5.90
C THR A 123 3.90 -19.11 6.66
N ASP A 124 4.74 -19.97 6.09
CA ASP A 124 6.07 -20.28 6.59
C ASP A 124 7.14 -19.27 6.10
N ALA A 125 6.73 -18.21 5.40
CA ALA A 125 7.62 -17.19 4.86
C ALA A 125 8.37 -16.42 5.95
N THR A 126 9.65 -16.16 5.72
CA THR A 126 10.47 -15.35 6.65
C THR A 126 10.46 -13.87 6.23
N VAL A 127 9.94 -12.99 7.09
CA VAL A 127 9.85 -11.55 6.84
C VAL A 127 10.91 -10.77 7.64
N HIS A 128 11.94 -10.29 6.95
CA HIS A 128 13.00 -9.45 7.50
C HIS A 128 12.59 -7.97 7.39
N ARG A 129 12.24 -7.36 8.53
CA ARG A 129 11.89 -5.93 8.62
C ARG A 129 13.12 -5.09 8.91
N ARG A 130 13.10 -3.81 8.51
CA ARG A 130 14.22 -2.86 8.57
C ARG A 130 15.42 -3.30 7.72
N THR A 131 15.14 -4.07 6.69
CA THR A 131 16.11 -4.57 5.71
C THR A 131 15.80 -3.92 4.37
N ARG A 132 16.57 -2.90 4.03
CA ARG A 132 16.40 -2.13 2.79
C ARG A 132 17.28 -2.72 1.70
N VAL A 133 16.67 -3.27 0.67
CA VAL A 133 17.41 -3.70 -0.53
C VAL A 133 17.88 -2.46 -1.31
N GLU A 134 19.17 -2.43 -1.68
CA GLU A 134 19.79 -1.37 -2.46
C GLU A 134 20.27 -1.82 -3.84
N SER A 135 20.53 -3.09 -4.03
CA SER A 135 20.88 -3.64 -5.34
C SER A 135 20.33 -5.03 -5.58
N VAL A 136 20.16 -5.32 -6.87
CA VAL A 136 19.66 -6.58 -7.39
C VAL A 136 20.67 -7.08 -8.44
N ALA A 137 20.99 -8.36 -8.42
CA ALA A 137 21.84 -9.00 -9.43
C ALA A 137 21.22 -10.33 -9.88
N ARG A 138 21.37 -10.66 -11.14
CA ARG A 138 21.05 -11.99 -11.69
C ARG A 138 22.32 -12.63 -12.19
N GLU A 139 22.72 -13.71 -11.57
CA GLU A 139 23.83 -14.54 -12.04
C GLU A 139 23.32 -15.54 -13.06
N ASP A 140 23.84 -15.48 -14.29
CA ASP A 140 23.57 -16.50 -15.29
C ASP A 140 24.21 -17.82 -14.83
N GLY A 141 23.43 -18.89 -14.82
CA GLY A 141 23.95 -20.20 -14.50
C GLY A 141 25.14 -20.54 -15.42
N SER A 142 26.20 -21.15 -14.88
CA SER A 142 27.38 -21.54 -15.65
C SER A 142 26.96 -22.54 -16.72
N GLY A 143 26.80 -22.07 -17.96
CA GLY A 143 26.18 -22.75 -19.08
C GLY A 143 26.57 -24.21 -19.26
N GLY A 144 25.59 -25.08 -19.09
CA GLY A 144 25.57 -26.40 -19.72
C GLY A 144 25.33 -26.21 -21.23
N ALA A 145 25.80 -27.14 -22.04
CA ALA A 145 25.75 -27.09 -23.51
C ALA A 145 24.32 -27.08 -24.11
N ASP A 146 23.28 -27.05 -23.32
CA ASP A 146 21.87 -27.15 -23.71
C ASP A 146 21.07 -25.84 -23.58
N GLY A 147 21.71 -24.71 -23.20
CA GLY A 147 21.09 -23.38 -23.29
C GLY A 147 20.00 -23.04 -22.23
N ASP A 148 19.75 -23.92 -21.29
CA ASP A 148 18.80 -23.75 -20.18
C ASP A 148 19.62 -23.41 -18.93
N SER A 149 20.04 -22.16 -18.78
CA SER A 149 20.68 -21.70 -17.56
C SER A 149 19.64 -20.98 -16.73
N ASP A 150 19.07 -21.66 -15.75
CA ASP A 150 18.27 -21.06 -14.69
C ASP A 150 19.14 -20.04 -13.96
N GLY A 151 19.03 -18.74 -14.33
CA GLY A 151 19.76 -17.67 -13.65
C GLY A 151 19.19 -17.49 -12.25
N GLN A 152 20.07 -17.15 -11.29
CA GLN A 152 19.66 -16.95 -9.90
C GLN A 152 19.74 -15.48 -9.49
N TRP A 153 18.82 -15.07 -8.64
CA TRP A 153 18.73 -13.72 -8.14
C TRP A 153 19.46 -13.56 -6.81
N HIS A 154 20.18 -12.46 -6.68
CA HIS A 154 20.84 -12.03 -5.45
C HIS A 154 20.43 -10.61 -5.10
N LEU A 155 20.20 -10.35 -3.82
CA LEU A 155 19.85 -9.04 -3.30
C LEU A 155 20.94 -8.59 -2.33
N THR A 156 21.32 -7.32 -2.38
CA THR A 156 22.19 -6.73 -1.37
C THR A 156 21.44 -5.62 -0.65
N ASP A 157 21.47 -5.66 0.67
CA ASP A 157 20.83 -4.66 1.50
C ASP A 157 21.77 -3.48 1.83
N ALA A 158 21.22 -2.46 2.52
CA ALA A 158 21.92 -1.25 2.91
C ALA A 158 23.08 -1.48 3.89
N ASP A 159 23.11 -2.61 4.57
CA ASP A 159 24.19 -3.01 5.49
C ASP A 159 25.27 -3.83 4.75
N GLY A 160 25.06 -4.09 3.46
CA GLY A 160 25.97 -4.86 2.59
C GLY A 160 25.84 -6.37 2.74
N GLU A 161 24.78 -6.86 3.39
CA GLU A 161 24.45 -8.28 3.47
C GLU A 161 23.85 -8.75 2.14
N THR A 162 24.29 -9.92 1.68
CA THR A 162 23.79 -10.57 0.46
C THR A 162 22.77 -11.64 0.81
N TRP A 163 21.62 -11.60 0.15
CA TRP A 163 20.48 -12.52 0.30
C TRP A 163 20.29 -13.34 -0.98
N GLY A 164 19.91 -14.57 -0.85
CA GLY A 164 19.75 -15.51 -1.95
C GLY A 164 20.80 -16.63 -1.90
N PRO A 165 21.01 -17.42 -2.97
CA PRO A 165 20.36 -17.24 -4.29
C PRO A 165 18.86 -17.51 -4.25
N PHE A 166 18.10 -16.84 -5.12
CA PHE A 166 16.66 -17.05 -5.32
C PHE A 166 16.41 -17.49 -6.76
N ASP A 167 15.49 -18.43 -6.93
CA ASP A 167 15.05 -18.88 -8.25
C ASP A 167 14.10 -17.86 -8.88
N SER A 168 13.27 -17.18 -8.05
CA SER A 168 12.36 -16.11 -8.51
C SER A 168 12.49 -14.87 -7.64
N LEU A 169 12.32 -13.71 -8.26
CA LEU A 169 12.35 -12.40 -7.61
C LEU A 169 11.03 -11.65 -7.82
N LEU A 170 10.42 -11.20 -6.72
CA LEU A 170 9.22 -10.37 -6.75
C LEU A 170 9.53 -8.96 -6.21
N LEU A 171 9.22 -7.92 -7.00
CA LEU A 171 9.45 -6.52 -6.65
C LEU A 171 8.12 -5.83 -6.34
N ASN A 172 7.89 -5.46 -5.09
CA ASN A 172 6.67 -4.79 -4.61
C ASN A 172 6.83 -3.30 -4.21
N PRO A 173 7.98 -2.63 -4.39
CA PRO A 173 8.03 -1.18 -4.20
C PRO A 173 7.14 -0.45 -5.23
N PRO A 174 6.70 0.81 -4.95
CA PRO A 174 6.11 1.67 -5.97
C PRO A 174 6.99 1.77 -7.22
N ALA A 175 6.37 1.94 -8.41
CA ALA A 175 7.07 1.91 -9.68
C ALA A 175 8.35 2.77 -9.76
N PRO A 176 8.39 4.04 -9.27
CA PRO A 176 9.63 4.81 -9.30
C PRO A 176 10.75 4.20 -8.44
N GLN A 177 10.42 3.58 -7.30
CA GLN A 177 11.42 2.91 -6.46
C GLN A 177 11.89 1.59 -7.08
N THR A 178 11.00 0.87 -7.76
CA THR A 178 11.35 -0.31 -8.56
C THR A 178 12.29 0.08 -9.71
N ALA A 179 11.99 1.17 -10.42
CA ALA A 179 12.86 1.69 -11.47
C ALA A 179 14.25 2.09 -10.94
N ASP A 180 14.35 2.66 -9.74
CA ASP A 180 15.63 3.00 -9.12
C ASP A 180 16.46 1.76 -8.78
N LEU A 181 15.84 0.67 -8.33
CA LEU A 181 16.52 -0.62 -8.14
C LEU A 181 16.98 -1.22 -9.46
N LEU A 182 16.12 -1.20 -10.48
CA LEU A 182 16.45 -1.71 -11.81
C LEU A 182 17.57 -0.93 -12.49
N ALA A 183 17.64 0.40 -12.29
CA ALA A 183 18.68 1.24 -12.88
C ALA A 183 20.10 0.80 -12.53
N THR A 184 20.28 0.21 -11.34
CA THR A 184 21.57 -0.26 -10.82
C THR A 184 21.70 -1.79 -10.80
N ALA A 185 20.69 -2.51 -11.27
CA ALA A 185 20.69 -3.96 -11.25
C ALA A 185 21.71 -4.54 -12.23
N ASP A 186 22.44 -5.57 -11.80
CA ASP A 186 23.30 -6.37 -12.65
C ASP A 186 22.47 -7.53 -13.23
N TRP A 187 21.85 -7.27 -14.37
CA TRP A 187 20.93 -8.15 -15.09
C TRP A 187 20.95 -7.85 -16.57
N ASP A 188 20.36 -8.70 -17.40
CA ASP A 188 20.24 -8.52 -18.85
C ASP A 188 19.85 -7.08 -19.22
N ALA A 189 20.69 -6.44 -20.02
CA ALA A 189 20.58 -5.00 -20.25
C ALA A 189 19.30 -4.58 -21.00
N ALA A 190 18.76 -5.45 -21.89
CA ALA A 190 17.62 -5.11 -22.73
C ALA A 190 16.30 -5.22 -21.93
N VAL A 191 16.06 -6.35 -21.28
CA VAL A 191 14.83 -6.60 -20.48
C VAL A 191 14.78 -5.66 -19.29
N ARG A 192 15.89 -5.52 -18.56
CA ARG A 192 16.03 -4.60 -17.43
C ARG A 192 15.70 -3.16 -17.84
N ALA A 193 16.28 -2.69 -18.95
CA ALA A 193 16.09 -1.32 -19.41
C ALA A 193 14.63 -1.07 -19.85
N ASP A 194 13.97 -2.05 -20.46
CA ASP A 194 12.56 -1.93 -20.86
C ASP A 194 11.63 -1.90 -19.65
N LEU A 195 11.86 -2.77 -18.64
CA LEU A 195 11.08 -2.75 -17.40
C LEU A 195 11.33 -1.48 -16.59
N GLU A 196 12.59 -1.01 -16.50
CA GLU A 196 12.93 0.25 -15.87
C GLU A 196 12.17 1.42 -16.52
N ALA A 197 12.23 1.50 -17.86
CA ALA A 197 11.52 2.55 -18.60
C ALA A 197 10.01 2.48 -18.38
N ALA A 198 9.41 1.29 -18.44
CA ALA A 198 7.99 1.08 -18.19
C ALA A 198 7.57 1.50 -16.76
N ALA A 199 8.40 1.20 -15.75
CA ALA A 199 8.17 1.63 -14.38
C ALA A 199 8.29 3.16 -14.20
N ARG A 200 9.20 3.83 -14.94
CA ARG A 200 9.33 5.30 -14.92
C ARG A 200 8.18 6.03 -15.61
N GLU A 201 7.46 5.37 -16.53
CA GLU A 201 6.27 5.91 -17.19
C GLU A 201 5.03 5.92 -16.28
N VAL A 202 5.09 5.26 -15.12
CA VAL A 202 3.99 5.26 -14.15
C VAL A 202 3.99 6.56 -13.36
N GLU A 203 2.98 7.38 -13.59
CA GLU A 203 2.77 8.63 -12.89
C GLU A 203 2.08 8.40 -11.53
N TYR A 204 2.41 9.24 -10.55
CA TYR A 204 1.85 9.13 -9.21
C TYR A 204 1.30 10.45 -8.70
N ARG A 205 0.14 10.36 -8.10
CA ARG A 205 -0.39 11.42 -7.27
C ARG A 205 0.36 11.44 -5.94
N THR A 206 0.82 12.61 -5.55
CA THR A 206 1.34 12.88 -4.21
C THR A 206 0.20 13.24 -3.27
N ILE A 207 0.22 12.71 -2.05
CA ILE A 207 -0.75 13.06 -1.00
C ILE A 207 0.02 13.37 0.28
N TRP A 208 -0.32 14.48 0.90
CA TRP A 208 0.13 14.83 2.24
C TRP A 208 -1.02 14.60 3.23
N THR A 209 -0.78 13.83 4.28
CA THR A 209 -1.78 13.44 5.26
C THR A 209 -1.47 14.09 6.60
N ALA A 210 -2.43 14.81 7.17
CA ALA A 210 -2.45 15.20 8.58
C ALA A 210 -3.34 14.26 9.38
N VAL A 211 -2.94 13.96 10.61
CA VAL A 211 -3.72 13.25 11.61
C VAL A 211 -3.95 14.19 12.78
N LEU A 212 -5.21 14.46 13.07
CA LEU A 212 -5.64 15.50 14.01
C LEU A 212 -6.52 14.88 15.09
N HIS A 213 -6.07 14.87 16.35
CA HIS A 213 -6.80 14.31 17.48
C HIS A 213 -7.47 15.41 18.30
N TYR A 214 -8.68 15.12 18.79
CA TYR A 214 -9.47 16.01 19.60
C TYR A 214 -10.05 15.29 20.81
N PRO A 215 -9.95 15.86 22.05
CA PRO A 215 -10.47 15.26 23.27
C PRO A 215 -11.98 15.54 23.44
N PHE A 216 -12.73 15.53 22.34
CA PHE A 216 -14.18 15.71 22.31
C PHE A 216 -14.79 14.96 21.13
N GLU A 217 -16.06 14.63 21.24
CA GLU A 217 -16.84 13.95 20.20
C GLU A 217 -17.28 14.91 19.10
N LEU A 218 -17.17 14.47 17.84
CA LEU A 218 -17.71 15.12 16.66
C LEU A 218 -18.99 14.41 16.24
N ASP A 219 -20.13 15.04 16.50
CA ASP A 219 -21.42 14.54 16.03
C ASP A 219 -21.65 14.93 14.57
N ARG A 220 -21.45 13.98 13.66
CA ARG A 220 -21.66 14.14 12.21
C ARG A 220 -22.28 12.86 11.64
N PRO A 221 -23.17 12.95 10.62
CA PRO A 221 -23.92 11.82 10.08
C PRO A 221 -23.15 11.01 9.03
N TYR A 222 -21.83 11.15 8.95
CA TYR A 222 -20.98 10.50 7.95
C TYR A 222 -19.65 10.04 8.54
N TYR A 223 -19.10 9.00 7.95
CA TYR A 223 -17.74 8.52 8.21
C TYR A 223 -16.69 9.45 7.61
N ALA A 224 -16.90 9.87 6.36
CA ALA A 224 -15.89 10.68 5.67
C ALA A 224 -16.51 11.67 4.70
N LEU A 225 -15.69 12.65 4.34
CA LEU A 225 -15.95 13.64 3.30
C LEU A 225 -14.93 13.50 2.16
N VAL A 226 -15.37 13.60 0.92
CA VAL A 226 -14.51 13.62 -0.27
C VAL A 226 -14.78 14.86 -1.13
N ASN A 227 -13.72 15.57 -1.52
CA ASN A 227 -13.79 16.59 -2.55
C ASN A 227 -13.76 15.91 -3.92
N THR A 228 -14.92 15.78 -4.58
CA THR A 228 -15.04 15.07 -5.85
C THR A 228 -14.50 15.84 -7.02
N ASP A 229 -14.58 17.17 -6.97
CA ASP A 229 -14.18 18.09 -8.04
C ASP A 229 -12.66 18.32 -8.05
N LYS A 230 -12.00 17.96 -6.94
CA LYS A 230 -10.55 18.14 -6.71
C LYS A 230 -10.11 19.62 -6.75
N ASP A 231 -11.01 20.53 -6.48
CA ASP A 231 -10.79 21.98 -6.54
C ASP A 231 -10.52 22.61 -5.17
N HIS A 232 -10.53 21.79 -4.09
CA HIS A 232 -10.24 22.22 -2.73
C HIS A 232 -8.88 21.69 -2.29
N GLU A 233 -8.17 22.44 -1.42
CA GLU A 233 -6.86 22.05 -0.87
C GLU A 233 -6.91 20.76 -0.04
N VAL A 234 -8.06 20.46 0.55
CA VAL A 234 -8.34 19.17 1.21
C VAL A 234 -9.08 18.28 0.23
N GLY A 235 -8.57 17.07 0.02
CA GLY A 235 -9.19 16.06 -0.84
C GLY A 235 -10.09 15.07 -0.10
N TRP A 236 -9.73 14.75 1.17
CA TRP A 236 -10.41 13.74 1.97
C TRP A 236 -10.31 14.06 3.46
N ILE A 237 -11.39 13.83 4.19
CA ILE A 237 -11.44 13.88 5.66
C ILE A 237 -12.15 12.63 6.15
N ALA A 238 -11.46 11.76 6.89
CA ALA A 238 -12.06 10.59 7.52
C ALA A 238 -12.09 10.74 9.05
N ARG A 239 -13.13 10.20 9.65
CA ARG A 239 -13.36 10.16 11.10
C ARG A 239 -13.03 8.75 11.59
N GLU A 240 -11.88 8.59 12.23
CA GLU A 240 -11.42 7.28 12.69
C GLU A 240 -12.29 6.70 13.83
N GLU A 241 -12.98 7.54 14.60
CA GLU A 241 -13.93 7.10 15.62
C GLU A 241 -15.13 6.33 15.05
N CYS A 242 -15.43 6.46 13.76
CA CYS A 242 -16.42 5.62 13.07
C CYS A 242 -15.95 4.17 12.83
N LYS A 243 -14.68 3.90 13.08
CA LYS A 243 -14.11 2.54 13.04
C LYS A 243 -14.06 1.97 14.46
N PRO A 244 -14.91 1.00 14.82
CA PRO A 244 -14.98 0.46 16.17
C PRO A 244 -13.62 0.00 16.70
N GLY A 245 -13.18 0.57 17.81
CA GLY A 245 -11.92 0.25 18.49
C GLY A 245 -10.71 1.05 18.00
N HIS A 246 -10.89 2.03 17.10
CA HIS A 246 -9.82 2.91 16.67
C HIS A 246 -9.60 4.07 17.63
N VAL A 247 -10.66 4.70 18.11
CA VAL A 247 -10.60 5.87 18.98
C VAL A 247 -11.44 5.60 20.23
N PRO A 248 -11.01 6.01 21.43
CA PRO A 248 -11.80 5.91 22.65
C PRO A 248 -13.10 6.72 22.57
N ASP A 249 -14.13 6.26 23.31
CA ASP A 249 -15.42 6.95 23.39
C ASP A 249 -15.24 8.40 23.90
N GLY A 250 -15.93 9.33 23.25
CA GLY A 250 -15.89 10.75 23.61
C GLY A 250 -14.72 11.55 23.02
N GLU A 251 -13.87 10.89 22.23
CA GLU A 251 -12.77 11.53 21.49
C GLU A 251 -13.01 11.43 19.98
N SER A 252 -12.31 12.21 19.19
CA SER A 252 -12.34 12.16 17.73
C SER A 252 -10.95 12.22 17.14
N LEU A 253 -10.75 11.50 16.03
CA LEU A 253 -9.53 11.58 15.24
C LEU A 253 -9.87 11.77 13.77
N LEU A 254 -9.34 12.83 13.18
CA LEU A 254 -9.48 13.10 11.77
C LEU A 254 -8.20 12.70 11.00
N VAL A 255 -8.36 11.91 9.95
CA VAL A 255 -7.34 11.65 8.94
C VAL A 255 -7.66 12.53 7.75
N VAL A 256 -6.86 13.59 7.55
CA VAL A 256 -7.05 14.61 6.53
C VAL A 256 -6.00 14.42 5.44
N GLN A 257 -6.45 14.13 4.22
CA GLN A 257 -5.57 14.01 3.06
C GLN A 257 -5.74 15.25 2.18
N ALA A 258 -4.65 15.97 1.97
CA ALA A 258 -4.64 17.15 1.12
C ALA A 258 -4.87 16.80 -0.36
N GLY A 259 -5.36 17.75 -1.11
CA GLY A 259 -5.48 17.69 -2.56
C GLY A 259 -4.12 17.53 -3.24
N PRO A 260 -4.08 17.03 -4.48
CA PRO A 260 -2.82 16.69 -5.14
C PRO A 260 -1.94 17.92 -5.41
N GLU A 261 -2.49 19.05 -5.82
CA GLU A 261 -1.74 20.28 -6.10
C GLU A 261 -1.14 20.84 -4.81
N TRP A 262 -1.95 20.96 -3.75
CA TRP A 262 -1.50 21.40 -2.44
C TRP A 262 -0.39 20.46 -1.91
N SER A 263 -0.59 19.16 -2.05
CA SER A 263 0.39 18.16 -1.58
C SER A 263 1.74 18.27 -2.25
N VAL A 264 1.80 18.60 -3.54
CA VAL A 264 3.05 18.81 -4.27
C VAL A 264 3.71 20.13 -3.86
N GLU A 265 2.93 21.21 -3.76
CA GLU A 265 3.43 22.55 -3.43
C GLU A 265 4.05 22.58 -2.02
N HIS A 266 3.41 21.92 -1.05
CA HIS A 266 3.78 21.94 0.37
C HIS A 266 4.56 20.69 0.84
N TYR A 267 4.98 19.81 -0.08
CA TYR A 267 5.56 18.52 0.30
C TYR A 267 6.78 18.64 1.21
N ASP A 268 7.64 19.58 0.92
CA ASP A 268 8.92 19.81 1.60
C ASP A 268 8.84 20.94 2.65
N ASP A 269 7.64 21.52 2.88
CA ASP A 269 7.42 22.52 3.93
C ASP A 269 7.53 21.87 5.33
N PRO A 270 7.79 22.67 6.38
CA PRO A 270 7.81 22.18 7.75
C PRO A 270 6.47 21.49 8.12
N PRO A 271 6.50 20.27 8.65
CA PRO A 271 5.29 19.51 8.94
C PRO A 271 4.30 20.24 9.85
N GLU A 272 4.79 21.00 10.82
CA GLU A 272 3.96 21.78 11.75
C GLU A 272 3.14 22.86 11.02
N LYS A 273 3.72 23.47 9.97
CA LYS A 273 3.03 24.43 9.13
C LYS A 273 1.90 23.76 8.37
N ASN A 274 2.19 22.63 7.72
CA ASN A 274 1.23 21.87 6.94
C ASN A 274 0.06 21.35 7.80
N VAL A 275 0.37 20.83 8.98
CA VAL A 275 -0.65 20.37 9.94
C VAL A 275 -1.56 21.52 10.37
N ALA A 276 -0.99 22.66 10.73
CA ALA A 276 -1.79 23.83 11.16
C ALA A 276 -2.69 24.35 10.04
N GLU A 277 -2.20 24.40 8.81
CA GLU A 277 -2.97 24.82 7.65
C GLU A 277 -4.11 23.83 7.34
N LEU A 278 -3.83 22.53 7.30
CA LEU A 278 -4.84 21.50 7.09
C LEU A 278 -5.88 21.44 8.21
N ALA A 279 -5.49 21.72 9.47
CA ALA A 279 -6.44 21.83 10.57
C ALA A 279 -7.39 23.03 10.37
N ALA A 280 -6.86 24.18 9.94
CA ALA A 280 -7.68 25.37 9.66
C ALA A 280 -8.63 25.15 8.47
N LEU A 281 -8.16 24.55 7.38
CA LEU A 281 -9.00 24.18 6.23
C LEU A 281 -10.08 23.18 6.61
N THR A 282 -9.74 22.17 7.42
CA THR A 282 -10.70 21.19 7.93
C THR A 282 -11.77 21.84 8.82
N ALA A 283 -11.37 22.78 9.69
CA ALA A 283 -12.29 23.55 10.51
C ALA A 283 -13.29 24.36 9.66
N GLY A 284 -12.81 24.93 8.54
CA GLY A 284 -13.64 25.62 7.56
C GLY A 284 -14.69 24.70 6.91
N VAL A 285 -14.26 23.55 6.38
CA VAL A 285 -15.15 22.56 5.74
C VAL A 285 -16.19 22.01 6.71
N LEU A 286 -15.77 21.69 7.95
CA LEU A 286 -16.67 21.13 8.97
C LEU A 286 -17.50 22.18 9.71
N GLY A 287 -17.21 23.47 9.53
CA GLY A 287 -17.89 24.59 10.19
C GLY A 287 -17.71 24.57 11.72
N ASP A 288 -16.54 24.14 12.20
CA ASP A 288 -16.26 24.02 13.64
C ASP A 288 -14.86 24.57 13.97
N GLU A 289 -14.81 25.76 14.53
CA GLU A 289 -13.56 26.46 14.86
C GLU A 289 -12.71 25.72 15.92
N ARG A 290 -13.31 24.81 16.72
CA ARG A 290 -12.54 24.01 17.71
C ARG A 290 -11.51 23.13 17.06
N LEU A 291 -11.71 22.79 15.78
CA LEU A 291 -10.82 21.92 15.01
C LEU A 291 -9.51 22.58 14.59
N THR A 292 -9.35 23.88 14.83
CA THR A 292 -8.08 24.57 14.57
C THR A 292 -7.00 24.27 15.62
N ASP A 293 -7.35 23.69 16.77
CA ASP A 293 -6.43 23.41 17.88
C ASP A 293 -6.52 21.93 18.32
N PRO A 294 -5.92 21.01 17.56
CA PRO A 294 -5.87 19.59 17.93
C PRO A 294 -5.02 19.35 19.16
N ASP A 295 -5.43 18.41 20.04
CA ASP A 295 -4.70 18.01 21.25
C ASP A 295 -3.32 17.44 20.94
N TRP A 296 -3.26 16.59 19.90
CA TRP A 296 -2.01 16.11 19.32
C TRP A 296 -2.17 15.85 17.83
N THR A 297 -1.05 15.78 17.14
CA THR A 297 -1.01 15.56 15.70
C THR A 297 0.03 14.52 15.30
N ASP A 298 -0.18 13.93 14.11
CA ASP A 298 0.80 13.16 13.36
C ASP A 298 0.68 13.51 11.87
N HIS A 299 1.62 13.07 11.06
CA HIS A 299 1.59 13.35 9.63
C HIS A 299 2.31 12.30 8.78
N GLN A 300 2.04 12.31 7.49
CA GLN A 300 2.75 11.49 6.51
C GLN A 300 2.72 12.14 5.12
N GLY A 301 3.88 12.34 4.54
CA GLY A 301 4.01 12.63 3.11
C GLY A 301 4.09 11.33 2.30
N TRP A 302 3.14 11.15 1.38
CA TRP A 302 3.10 10.04 0.45
C TRP A 302 3.48 10.53 -0.95
N ARG A 303 4.76 10.53 -1.28
CA ARG A 303 5.22 10.98 -2.60
C ARG A 303 4.65 10.12 -3.73
N TYR A 304 4.53 8.83 -3.49
CA TYR A 304 3.96 7.84 -4.42
C TYR A 304 2.67 7.26 -3.83
N ALA A 305 1.66 8.11 -3.60
CA ALA A 305 0.41 7.71 -2.95
C ALA A 305 -0.43 6.80 -3.83
N LEU A 306 -0.78 7.27 -5.01
CA LEU A 306 -1.71 6.62 -5.93
C LEU A 306 -1.14 6.64 -7.34
N PRO A 307 -0.93 5.49 -8.01
CA PRO A 307 -0.60 5.46 -9.44
C PRO A 307 -1.77 6.00 -10.26
N GLU A 308 -1.47 6.83 -11.26
CA GLU A 308 -2.49 7.42 -12.15
C GLU A 308 -2.65 6.63 -13.45
N ASN A 309 -1.70 5.77 -13.74
CA ASN A 309 -1.73 4.82 -14.86
C ASN A 309 -1.08 3.50 -14.46
N GLY A 310 -1.28 2.48 -15.27
CA GLY A 310 -0.64 1.17 -15.12
C GLY A 310 0.68 1.07 -15.88
N VAL A 311 1.49 0.08 -15.53
CA VAL A 311 2.71 -0.29 -16.26
C VAL A 311 2.38 -0.97 -17.60
N ARG A 312 3.28 -0.90 -18.57
CA ARG A 312 3.15 -1.63 -19.84
C ARG A 312 3.26 -3.14 -19.63
N ALA A 313 2.20 -3.89 -19.98
CA ALA A 313 2.13 -5.34 -19.80
C ALA A 313 3.31 -6.07 -20.47
N GLY A 314 3.66 -5.73 -21.72
CA GLY A 314 4.75 -6.41 -22.42
C GLY A 314 6.13 -6.31 -21.76
N ALA A 315 6.39 -5.26 -20.96
CA ALA A 315 7.63 -5.15 -20.17
C ALA A 315 7.58 -6.07 -18.94
N VAL A 316 6.39 -6.22 -18.35
CA VAL A 316 6.15 -7.14 -17.21
C VAL A 316 6.29 -8.59 -17.68
N ASP A 317 5.66 -8.95 -18.79
CA ASP A 317 5.71 -10.30 -19.37
C ASP A 317 7.15 -10.69 -19.73
N ALA A 318 7.91 -9.78 -20.37
CA ALA A 318 9.32 -10.02 -20.69
C ALA A 318 10.21 -10.21 -19.45
N ALA A 319 9.91 -9.54 -18.36
CA ALA A 319 10.64 -9.74 -17.08
C ALA A 319 10.26 -11.06 -16.42
N ALA A 320 8.99 -11.47 -16.51
CA ALA A 320 8.51 -12.75 -15.99
C ALA A 320 9.19 -13.95 -16.69
N ASP A 321 9.54 -13.84 -17.99
CA ASP A 321 10.35 -14.85 -18.71
C ASP A 321 11.75 -15.06 -18.09
N HIS A 322 12.16 -14.18 -17.18
CA HIS A 322 13.41 -14.27 -16.43
C HIS A 322 13.20 -14.46 -14.92
N ASP A 323 12.03 -14.94 -14.52
CA ASP A 323 11.63 -15.12 -13.12
C ASP A 323 11.70 -13.84 -12.27
N CYS A 324 11.51 -12.68 -12.92
CA CYS A 324 11.41 -11.37 -12.27
C CYS A 324 10.00 -10.82 -12.41
N HIS A 325 9.29 -10.73 -11.30
CA HIS A 325 7.89 -10.29 -11.26
C HIS A 325 7.78 -8.95 -10.52
N VAL A 326 6.85 -8.11 -10.96
CA VAL A 326 6.53 -6.85 -10.30
C VAL A 326 5.12 -6.90 -9.72
N LEU A 327 4.92 -6.32 -8.54
CA LEU A 327 3.69 -6.41 -7.78
C LEU A 327 3.18 -5.02 -7.36
N GLY A 328 1.87 -4.88 -7.29
CA GLY A 328 1.23 -3.73 -6.68
C GLY A 328 0.05 -3.18 -7.47
N ASP A 329 -0.57 -2.14 -6.93
CA ASP A 329 -1.68 -1.43 -7.53
C ASP A 329 -1.30 -0.77 -8.88
N TRP A 330 -0.05 -0.38 -9.06
CA TRP A 330 0.49 0.16 -10.31
C TRP A 330 0.64 -0.89 -11.42
N VAL A 331 0.81 -2.15 -11.04
CA VAL A 331 0.78 -3.29 -11.98
C VAL A 331 -0.67 -3.60 -12.36
N ALA A 332 -1.57 -3.59 -11.39
CA ALA A 332 -3.01 -3.72 -11.62
C ALA A 332 -3.62 -2.57 -12.44
N GLY A 333 -2.91 -1.43 -12.55
CA GLY A 333 -3.40 -0.22 -13.23
C GLY A 333 -4.55 0.48 -12.50
N GLU A 334 -4.73 0.21 -11.21
CA GLU A 334 -5.81 0.76 -10.40
C GLU A 334 -5.30 1.11 -8.99
N ALA A 335 -5.36 2.39 -8.64
CA ALA A 335 -4.86 2.95 -7.38
C ALA A 335 -5.74 2.60 -6.18
N ARG A 336 -5.85 1.32 -5.81
CA ARG A 336 -6.69 0.82 -4.72
C ARG A 336 -6.04 -0.34 -4.00
N LEU A 337 -6.36 -0.47 -2.70
CA LEU A 337 -5.84 -1.57 -1.87
C LEU A 337 -6.33 -2.94 -2.37
N HIS A 338 -7.60 -3.06 -2.76
CA HIS A 338 -8.12 -4.30 -3.31
C HIS A 338 -7.43 -4.69 -4.62
N ALA A 339 -7.07 -3.72 -5.46
CA ALA A 339 -6.36 -3.99 -6.70
C ALA A 339 -4.93 -4.49 -6.44
N ALA A 340 -4.25 -3.96 -5.41
CA ALA A 340 -2.97 -4.49 -4.97
C ALA A 340 -3.10 -5.95 -4.46
N LEU A 341 -4.13 -6.24 -3.65
CA LEU A 341 -4.38 -7.61 -3.17
C LEU A 341 -4.67 -8.56 -4.34
N ARG A 342 -5.58 -8.17 -5.24
CA ARG A 342 -5.91 -8.95 -6.45
C ARG A 342 -4.66 -9.24 -7.29
N ASN A 343 -3.85 -8.21 -7.57
CA ASN A 343 -2.62 -8.41 -8.33
C ASN A 343 -1.65 -9.37 -7.63
N GLY A 344 -1.55 -9.33 -6.30
CA GLY A 344 -0.76 -10.30 -5.55
C GLY A 344 -1.28 -11.74 -5.69
N LEU A 345 -2.60 -11.94 -5.62
CA LEU A 345 -3.23 -13.23 -5.83
C LEU A 345 -2.95 -13.74 -7.25
N ASP A 346 -3.20 -12.91 -8.28
CA ASP A 346 -2.99 -13.24 -9.69
C ASP A 346 -1.54 -13.65 -9.95
N THR A 347 -0.57 -12.84 -9.52
CA THR A 347 0.86 -13.12 -9.73
C THR A 347 1.31 -14.37 -8.98
N GLY A 348 0.80 -14.59 -7.76
CA GLY A 348 1.08 -15.83 -7.00
C GLY A 348 0.59 -17.08 -7.74
N GLU A 349 -0.64 -17.03 -8.30
CA GLU A 349 -1.21 -18.11 -9.10
C GLU A 349 -0.42 -18.35 -10.40
N GLU A 350 -0.03 -17.28 -11.11
CA GLU A 350 0.77 -17.37 -12.34
C GLU A 350 2.14 -18.04 -12.09
N ILE A 351 2.85 -17.64 -11.04
CA ILE A 351 4.13 -18.25 -10.65
C ILE A 351 3.94 -19.71 -10.26
N ALA A 352 2.92 -20.03 -9.47
CA ALA A 352 2.64 -21.42 -9.08
C ALA A 352 2.37 -22.32 -10.29
N LEU A 353 1.67 -21.81 -11.31
CA LEU A 353 1.43 -22.51 -12.57
C LEU A 353 2.69 -22.72 -13.40
N SER A 354 3.63 -21.77 -13.38
CA SER A 354 4.91 -21.92 -14.11
C SER A 354 5.87 -22.92 -13.46
N LEU A 355 5.73 -23.15 -12.15
CA LEU A 355 6.54 -24.07 -11.37
C LEU A 355 5.96 -25.49 -11.29
N SER A 356 4.76 -25.73 -11.83
CA SER A 356 4.06 -27.03 -11.83
C SER A 356 4.41 -27.87 -13.04
#